data_b04de8652389b122c38d02b58561a176
#
_entry.id   b04de8652389b122c38d02b58561a176
#
_cell.length_a   1.000
_cell.length_b   1.000
_cell.length_c   1.000
_cell.angle_alpha   90.00
_cell.angle_beta   90.00
_cell.angle_gamma   90.00
#
_symmetry.space_group_name_H-M   'P 1'
#
loop_
_entity.id
_entity.type
_entity.pdbx_description
1 polymer ?
#
loop_
_entity_poly.entity_id
_entity_poly.type
_entity_poly.pdbx_seq_one_letter_code
_entity_poly.pdbx_strand_id
1 'polypeptide(L)'
;MTQQPEQSAPAITYADAGVDTAAGDRAVALMKDAVASTMTPAVVGGVGGFAGLVDVSTLRDYRRPLLATSTDGVGTKVAIAQALGVHDTIGQDLVGMVVDDIVVVGARPLLMTDYIACGHVVPERIADIVRGIAQACAAIGTPLLGGETAEHPGLMAPDEYDVAGAATGVVEADRMLGAEKVRAG
;
A
#
# COMPACT_ATOMS: atom_id res chain seq x y z
N MET A 1 47.71 -0.35 40.80
CA MET A 1 46.36 -0.81 40.42
C MET A 1 46.03 -0.20 39.06
N THR A 2 46.27 -0.94 38.02
CA THR A 2 45.96 -0.55 36.62
C THR A 2 44.51 -0.96 36.32
N GLN A 3 43.62 0.01 36.18
CA GLN A 3 42.25 -0.25 35.71
C GLN A 3 42.32 -0.72 34.25
N GLN A 4 41.83 -1.92 33.98
CA GLN A 4 41.56 -2.37 32.63
C GLN A 4 40.40 -1.54 32.05
N PRO A 5 40.48 -1.10 30.77
CA PRO A 5 39.37 -0.43 30.14
C PRO A 5 38.19 -1.41 30.02
N GLU A 6 37.03 -0.98 30.52
CA GLU A 6 35.74 -1.66 30.25
C GLU A 6 35.52 -1.78 28.75
N GLN A 7 35.54 -3.01 28.25
CA GLN A 7 35.11 -3.28 26.87
C GLN A 7 33.61 -3.01 26.82
N SER A 8 33.23 -1.92 26.18
CA SER A 8 31.82 -1.66 25.86
C SER A 8 31.26 -2.82 25.02
N ALA A 9 30.14 -3.38 25.44
CA ALA A 9 29.43 -4.39 24.67
C ALA A 9 29.16 -3.84 23.24
N PRO A 10 29.30 -4.66 22.19
CA PRO A 10 28.99 -4.20 20.83
C PRO A 10 27.56 -3.67 20.76
N ALA A 11 27.39 -2.53 20.08
CA ALA A 11 26.06 -1.94 19.89
C ALA A 11 25.21 -2.91 19.06
N ILE A 12 24.03 -3.25 19.57
CA ILE A 12 23.04 -4.06 18.84
C ILE A 12 22.52 -3.23 17.66
N THR A 13 22.60 -3.78 16.47
CA THR A 13 22.12 -3.13 15.24
C THR A 13 20.72 -3.64 14.85
N TYR A 14 20.03 -2.94 13.94
CA TYR A 14 18.78 -3.44 13.36
C TYR A 14 18.97 -4.77 12.63
N ALA A 15 20.11 -4.97 11.97
CA ALA A 15 20.46 -6.22 11.31
C ALA A 15 20.58 -7.39 12.31
N ASP A 16 21.11 -7.15 13.50
CA ASP A 16 21.18 -8.15 14.57
C ASP A 16 19.78 -8.53 15.09
N ALA A 17 18.81 -7.64 14.95
CA ALA A 17 17.39 -7.87 15.26
C ALA A 17 16.60 -8.50 14.09
N GLY A 18 17.27 -8.79 12.95
CA GLY A 18 16.66 -9.39 11.77
C GLY A 18 15.97 -8.40 10.82
N VAL A 19 16.27 -7.09 10.93
CA VAL A 19 15.70 -6.05 10.06
C VAL A 19 16.79 -5.49 9.15
N ASP A 20 16.65 -5.69 7.82
CA ASP A 20 17.58 -5.19 6.81
C ASP A 20 17.12 -3.84 6.25
N THR A 21 17.60 -2.76 6.84
CA THR A 21 17.28 -1.39 6.40
C THR A 21 17.81 -1.08 4.99
N ALA A 22 18.95 -1.65 4.58
CA ALA A 22 19.50 -1.44 3.24
C ALA A 22 18.66 -2.12 2.16
N ALA A 23 18.10 -3.30 2.45
CA ALA A 23 17.15 -3.95 1.57
C ALA A 23 15.86 -3.12 1.44
N GLY A 24 15.37 -2.54 2.53
CA GLY A 24 14.23 -1.61 2.53
C GLY A 24 14.48 -0.41 1.62
N ASP A 25 15.60 0.29 1.78
CA ASP A 25 15.99 1.43 0.95
C ASP A 25 16.09 1.06 -0.55
N ARG A 26 16.62 -0.13 -0.86
CA ARG A 26 16.69 -0.64 -2.23
C ARG A 26 15.30 -0.92 -2.80
N ALA A 27 14.39 -1.52 -2.03
CA ALA A 27 13.01 -1.73 -2.46
C ALA A 27 12.34 -0.40 -2.83
N VAL A 28 12.46 0.62 -1.97
CA VAL A 28 11.93 1.97 -2.23
C VAL A 28 12.51 2.56 -3.50
N ALA A 29 13.83 2.42 -3.74
CA ALA A 29 14.46 2.90 -4.97
C ALA A 29 13.90 2.21 -6.22
N LEU A 30 13.65 0.91 -6.18
CA LEU A 30 13.15 0.11 -7.30
C LEU A 30 11.68 0.41 -7.64
N MET A 31 10.84 0.77 -6.67
CA MET A 31 9.41 1.03 -6.89
C MET A 31 9.08 2.50 -7.18
N LYS A 32 10.04 3.41 -6.98
CA LYS A 32 9.82 4.87 -7.05
C LYS A 32 9.12 5.34 -8.32
N ASP A 33 9.57 4.86 -9.48
CA ASP A 33 9.02 5.29 -10.77
C ASP A 33 7.60 4.74 -10.98
N ALA A 34 7.33 3.53 -10.53
CA ALA A 34 5.99 2.94 -10.57
C ALA A 34 5.01 3.75 -9.72
N VAL A 35 5.37 4.07 -8.49
CA VAL A 35 4.53 4.91 -7.59
C VAL A 35 4.36 6.32 -8.20
N ALA A 36 5.42 6.92 -8.73
CA ALA A 36 5.36 8.24 -9.37
C ALA A 36 4.39 8.27 -10.56
N SER A 37 4.25 7.17 -11.30
CA SER A 37 3.31 7.07 -12.44
C SER A 37 1.83 7.17 -12.04
N THR A 38 1.50 6.97 -10.76
CA THR A 38 0.12 7.08 -10.25
C THR A 38 -0.25 8.51 -9.85
N MET A 39 0.72 9.41 -9.76
CA MET A 39 0.51 10.76 -9.23
C MET A 39 -0.42 11.56 -10.13
N THR A 40 -1.38 12.22 -9.51
CA THR A 40 -2.33 13.13 -10.16
C THR A 40 -2.00 14.58 -9.78
N PRO A 41 -2.52 15.57 -10.50
CA PRO A 41 -2.34 16.99 -10.14
C PRO A 41 -2.86 17.36 -8.74
N ALA A 42 -3.72 16.54 -8.15
CA ALA A 42 -4.22 16.75 -6.79
C ALA A 42 -3.22 16.31 -5.70
N VAL A 43 -2.20 15.52 -6.03
CA VAL A 43 -1.20 15.08 -5.05
C VAL A 43 -0.28 16.24 -4.71
N VAL A 44 -0.12 16.50 -3.41
CA VAL A 44 0.72 17.59 -2.88
C VAL A 44 1.98 16.99 -2.26
N GLY A 45 3.13 17.45 -2.73
CA GLY A 45 4.43 16.92 -2.30
C GLY A 45 4.90 15.77 -3.18
N GLY A 46 5.90 15.04 -2.72
CA GLY A 46 6.53 13.93 -3.44
C GLY A 46 6.46 12.62 -2.66
N VAL A 47 6.93 11.55 -3.28
CA VAL A 47 7.12 10.24 -2.64
C VAL A 47 8.22 10.33 -1.58
N GLY A 48 8.00 9.78 -0.39
CA GLY A 48 9.01 9.67 0.68
C GLY A 48 8.74 10.51 1.93
N GLY A 49 7.58 11.17 2.03
CA GLY A 49 7.10 11.77 3.28
C GLY A 49 6.44 10.73 4.21
N PHE A 50 6.30 11.06 5.50
CA PHE A 50 5.57 10.19 6.45
C PHE A 50 4.07 10.10 6.16
N ALA A 51 3.49 11.09 5.51
CA ALA A 51 2.10 11.09 5.10
C ALA A 51 1.97 11.58 3.64
N GLY A 52 1.16 10.89 2.86
CA GLY A 52 0.74 11.37 1.55
C GLY A 52 -0.33 12.45 1.69
N LEU A 53 -0.27 13.48 0.85
CA LEU A 53 -1.22 14.58 0.86
C LEU A 53 -1.93 14.68 -0.49
N VAL A 54 -3.25 14.91 -0.43
CA VAL A 54 -4.06 15.15 -1.63
C VAL A 54 -4.88 16.43 -1.42
N ASP A 55 -4.91 17.29 -2.44
CA ASP A 55 -5.77 18.47 -2.45
C ASP A 55 -7.23 18.03 -2.70
N VAL A 56 -8.06 18.25 -1.72
CA VAL A 56 -9.49 17.94 -1.75
C VAL A 56 -10.36 19.18 -2.05
N SER A 57 -9.79 20.25 -2.59
CA SER A 57 -10.53 21.47 -2.92
C SER A 57 -11.73 21.23 -3.86
N THR A 58 -11.65 20.20 -4.69
CA THR A 58 -12.76 19.79 -5.57
C THR A 58 -14.01 19.32 -4.81
N LEU A 59 -13.89 18.99 -3.51
CA LEU A 59 -15.07 18.64 -2.69
C LEU A 59 -16.02 19.82 -2.47
N ARG A 60 -15.59 21.04 -2.74
CA ARG A 60 -16.46 22.23 -2.71
C ARG A 60 -17.56 22.19 -3.77
N ASP A 61 -17.36 21.40 -4.84
CA ASP A 61 -18.35 21.24 -5.92
C ASP A 61 -19.48 20.28 -5.53
N TYR A 62 -19.32 19.57 -4.42
CA TYR A 62 -20.35 18.71 -3.83
C TYR A 62 -21.24 19.53 -2.88
N ARG A 63 -22.54 19.24 -2.89
CA ARG A 63 -23.48 19.83 -1.91
C ARG A 63 -23.32 19.19 -0.53
N ARG A 64 -23.14 17.87 -0.51
CA ARG A 64 -22.96 17.06 0.68
C ARG A 64 -22.02 15.89 0.38
N PRO A 65 -20.69 16.11 0.36
CA PRO A 65 -19.74 15.04 0.11
C PRO A 65 -19.73 14.04 1.27
N LEU A 66 -19.79 12.75 0.94
CA LEU A 66 -19.57 11.66 1.88
C LEU A 66 -18.24 11.00 1.51
N LEU A 67 -17.39 10.78 2.50
CA LEU A 67 -16.19 9.97 2.34
C LEU A 67 -16.55 8.51 2.57
N ALA A 68 -16.13 7.64 1.63
CA ALA A 68 -16.16 6.20 1.78
C ALA A 68 -14.72 5.71 1.98
N THR A 69 -14.51 4.78 2.90
CA THR A 69 -13.20 4.17 3.09
C THR A 69 -13.36 2.67 3.19
N SER A 70 -12.40 1.95 2.60
CA SER A 70 -12.28 0.50 2.67
C SER A 70 -10.86 0.11 3.04
N THR A 71 -10.72 -1.02 3.72
CA THR A 71 -9.45 -1.69 3.98
C THR A 71 -9.65 -3.17 3.74
N ASP A 72 -8.86 -3.76 2.86
CA ASP A 72 -8.91 -5.17 2.55
C ASP A 72 -7.51 -5.73 2.25
N GLY A 73 -7.39 -7.05 2.28
CA GLY A 73 -6.20 -7.79 1.88
C GLY A 73 -6.49 -8.68 0.67
N VAL A 74 -5.43 -9.16 0.03
CA VAL A 74 -5.58 -10.10 -1.09
C VAL A 74 -6.08 -11.47 -0.62
N GLY A 75 -5.73 -11.86 0.60
CA GLY A 75 -6.09 -13.15 1.17
C GLY A 75 -5.32 -14.31 0.53
N THR A 76 -5.96 -15.48 0.44
CA THR A 76 -5.27 -16.74 0.07
C THR A 76 -4.69 -16.78 -1.34
N LYS A 77 -5.04 -15.86 -2.23
CA LYS A 77 -4.42 -15.75 -3.57
C LYS A 77 -2.92 -15.43 -3.50
N VAL A 78 -2.45 -14.82 -2.39
CA VAL A 78 -1.02 -14.62 -2.13
C VAL A 78 -0.23 -15.93 -2.18
N ALA A 79 -0.80 -17.03 -1.67
CA ALA A 79 -0.16 -18.35 -1.72
C ALA A 79 0.10 -18.82 -3.16
N ILE A 80 -0.76 -18.45 -4.11
CA ILE A 80 -0.57 -18.76 -5.53
C ILE A 80 0.60 -17.97 -6.10
N ALA A 81 0.66 -16.66 -5.82
CA ALA A 81 1.76 -15.80 -6.24
C ALA A 81 3.11 -16.30 -5.71
N GLN A 82 3.16 -16.70 -4.44
CA GLN A 82 4.34 -17.27 -3.79
C GLN A 82 4.75 -18.60 -4.46
N ALA A 83 3.81 -19.51 -4.69
CA ALA A 83 4.09 -20.82 -5.30
C ALA A 83 4.58 -20.72 -6.75
N LEU A 84 4.11 -19.71 -7.49
CA LEU A 84 4.50 -19.48 -8.89
C LEU A 84 5.73 -18.58 -9.03
N GLY A 85 6.13 -17.85 -7.98
CA GLY A 85 7.17 -16.82 -8.05
C GLY A 85 6.78 -15.64 -8.97
N VAL A 86 5.46 -15.36 -9.10
CA VAL A 86 4.93 -14.25 -9.91
C VAL A 86 4.26 -13.26 -8.99
N HIS A 87 4.88 -12.09 -8.82
CA HIS A 87 4.50 -11.13 -7.79
C HIS A 87 3.95 -9.81 -8.34
N ASP A 88 4.11 -9.53 -9.64
CA ASP A 88 3.70 -8.29 -10.28
C ASP A 88 2.19 -8.22 -10.60
N THR A 89 1.48 -9.33 -10.52
CA THR A 89 0.02 -9.37 -10.77
C THR A 89 -0.82 -9.28 -9.50
N ILE A 90 -0.29 -9.69 -8.35
CA ILE A 90 -1.04 -9.73 -7.09
C ILE A 90 -1.51 -8.33 -6.62
N GLY A 91 -0.79 -7.28 -7.03
CA GLY A 91 -1.19 -5.90 -6.75
C GLY A 91 -2.49 -5.49 -7.44
N GLN A 92 -2.82 -6.07 -8.59
CA GLN A 92 -4.11 -5.83 -9.26
C GLN A 92 -5.26 -6.42 -8.45
N ASP A 93 -5.06 -7.61 -7.86
CA ASP A 93 -6.03 -8.22 -6.96
C ASP A 93 -6.26 -7.34 -5.74
N LEU A 94 -5.21 -6.78 -5.15
CA LEU A 94 -5.33 -5.88 -4.00
C LEU A 94 -6.18 -4.65 -4.33
N VAL A 95 -5.86 -3.97 -5.43
CA VAL A 95 -6.60 -2.76 -5.83
C VAL A 95 -8.07 -3.10 -6.10
N GLY A 96 -8.35 -4.22 -6.76
CA GLY A 96 -9.70 -4.71 -6.96
C GLY A 96 -10.43 -4.92 -5.65
N MET A 97 -9.85 -5.67 -4.71
CA MET A 97 -10.48 -5.95 -3.40
C MET A 97 -10.83 -4.67 -2.64
N VAL A 98 -9.89 -3.72 -2.57
CA VAL A 98 -10.06 -2.49 -1.78
C VAL A 98 -10.99 -1.49 -2.46
N VAL A 99 -10.87 -1.34 -3.79
CA VAL A 99 -11.59 -0.30 -4.54
C VAL A 99 -13.03 -0.70 -4.88
N ASP A 100 -13.30 -1.99 -5.06
CA ASP A 100 -14.65 -2.46 -5.31
C ASP A 100 -15.59 -2.10 -4.16
N ASP A 101 -15.15 -2.16 -2.91
CA ASP A 101 -15.92 -1.72 -1.74
C ASP A 101 -16.27 -0.23 -1.79
N ILE A 102 -15.39 0.59 -2.36
CA ILE A 102 -15.63 2.02 -2.58
C ILE A 102 -16.65 2.23 -3.71
N VAL A 103 -16.51 1.48 -4.79
CA VAL A 103 -17.33 1.64 -6.00
C VAL A 103 -18.75 1.14 -5.79
N VAL A 104 -18.96 0.08 -5.00
CA VAL A 104 -20.33 -0.47 -4.76
C VAL A 104 -21.24 0.51 -4.04
N VAL A 105 -20.71 1.49 -3.31
CA VAL A 105 -21.51 2.57 -2.71
C VAL A 105 -21.62 3.81 -3.63
N GLY A 106 -21.07 3.73 -4.85
CA GLY A 106 -21.09 4.82 -5.83
C GLY A 106 -20.02 5.89 -5.61
N ALA A 107 -19.05 5.63 -4.74
CA ALA A 107 -17.98 6.57 -4.47
C ALA A 107 -16.88 6.46 -5.53
N ARG A 108 -16.29 7.60 -5.89
CA ARG A 108 -15.11 7.68 -6.75
C ARG A 108 -13.87 7.63 -5.85
N PRO A 109 -12.94 6.71 -6.10
CA PRO A 109 -11.67 6.66 -5.35
C PRO A 109 -10.88 7.98 -5.49
N LEU A 110 -10.28 8.43 -4.40
CA LEU A 110 -9.45 9.64 -4.32
C LEU A 110 -7.99 9.32 -4.09
N LEU A 111 -7.72 8.30 -3.29
CA LEU A 111 -6.37 7.92 -2.88
C LEU A 111 -6.36 6.47 -2.39
N MET A 112 -5.18 5.86 -2.43
CA MET A 112 -4.90 4.54 -1.89
C MET A 112 -3.56 4.52 -1.17
N THR A 113 -3.45 3.64 -0.19
CA THR A 113 -2.20 3.24 0.48
C THR A 113 -2.14 1.74 0.60
N ASP A 114 -0.94 1.16 0.67
CA ASP A 114 -0.71 -0.27 0.84
C ASP A 114 0.06 -0.60 2.13
N TYR A 115 0.02 -1.86 2.50
CA TYR A 115 0.82 -2.44 3.57
C TYR A 115 1.29 -3.83 3.15
N ILE A 116 2.58 -4.06 3.17
CA ILE A 116 3.20 -5.34 2.86
C ILE A 116 3.90 -5.85 4.13
N ALA A 117 3.37 -6.94 4.70
CA ALA A 117 4.05 -7.70 5.74
C ALA A 117 4.89 -8.80 5.08
N CYS A 118 6.13 -9.01 5.52
CA CYS A 118 6.97 -10.09 4.99
C CYS A 118 7.87 -10.69 6.08
N GLY A 119 8.28 -11.94 5.90
CA GLY A 119 9.24 -12.57 6.80
C GLY A 119 10.64 -12.01 6.60
N HIS A 120 11.01 -11.73 5.34
CA HIS A 120 12.25 -11.06 4.95
C HIS A 120 12.03 -10.18 3.73
N VAL A 121 12.61 -8.97 3.73
CA VAL A 121 12.53 -8.05 2.59
C VAL A 121 13.42 -8.54 1.46
N VAL A 122 12.80 -8.96 0.35
CA VAL A 122 13.44 -9.20 -0.94
C VAL A 122 13.10 -8.01 -1.85
N PRO A 123 14.03 -7.08 -2.08
CA PRO A 123 13.74 -5.79 -2.73
C PRO A 123 13.02 -5.91 -4.07
N GLU A 124 13.43 -6.84 -4.90
CA GLU A 124 12.85 -7.09 -6.22
C GLU A 124 11.40 -7.58 -6.12
N ARG A 125 11.12 -8.47 -5.17
CA ARG A 125 9.76 -8.99 -4.90
C ARG A 125 8.82 -7.89 -4.41
N ILE A 126 9.27 -7.07 -3.47
CA ILE A 126 8.50 -5.91 -3.00
C ILE A 126 8.23 -4.94 -4.14
N ALA A 127 9.25 -4.64 -4.95
CA ALA A 127 9.08 -3.75 -6.10
C ALA A 127 8.11 -4.31 -7.15
N ASP A 128 8.07 -5.62 -7.38
CA ASP A 128 7.12 -6.26 -8.29
C ASP A 128 5.68 -6.14 -7.76
N ILE A 129 5.46 -6.41 -6.48
CA ILE A 129 4.15 -6.24 -5.83
C ILE A 129 3.66 -4.81 -5.99
N VAL A 130 4.47 -3.83 -5.59
CA VAL A 130 4.10 -2.40 -5.65
C VAL A 130 3.91 -1.93 -7.10
N ARG A 131 4.67 -2.47 -8.05
CA ARG A 131 4.46 -2.18 -9.48
C ARG A 131 3.08 -2.63 -9.94
N GLY A 132 2.63 -3.82 -9.54
CA GLY A 132 1.27 -4.29 -9.83
C GLY A 132 0.19 -3.41 -9.21
N ILE A 133 0.37 -2.99 -7.96
CA ILE A 133 -0.53 -2.03 -7.29
C ILE A 133 -0.57 -0.70 -8.06
N ALA A 134 0.59 -0.14 -8.38
CA ALA A 134 0.71 1.14 -9.07
C ALA A 134 0.06 1.10 -10.47
N GLN A 135 0.25 0.02 -11.23
CA GLN A 135 -0.38 -0.15 -12.53
C GLN A 135 -1.91 -0.14 -12.44
N ALA A 136 -2.47 -0.86 -11.47
CA ALA A 136 -3.91 -0.88 -11.25
C ALA A 136 -4.43 0.48 -10.77
N CYS A 137 -3.74 1.13 -9.85
CA CYS A 137 -4.06 2.48 -9.38
C CYS A 137 -4.04 3.51 -10.52
N ALA A 138 -3.02 3.47 -11.38
CA ALA A 138 -2.92 4.35 -12.54
C ALA A 138 -4.08 4.12 -13.54
N ALA A 139 -4.46 2.85 -13.77
CA ALA A 139 -5.55 2.50 -14.69
C ALA A 139 -6.91 3.09 -14.25
N ILE A 140 -7.13 3.27 -12.94
CA ILE A 140 -8.35 3.87 -12.39
C ILE A 140 -8.19 5.35 -12.00
N GLY A 141 -7.03 5.96 -12.29
CA GLY A 141 -6.75 7.36 -12.00
C GLY A 141 -6.71 7.70 -10.51
N THR A 142 -6.32 6.74 -9.67
CA THR A 142 -6.23 6.88 -8.21
C THR A 142 -4.76 6.86 -7.79
N PRO A 143 -4.23 7.90 -7.12
CA PRO A 143 -2.83 7.91 -6.69
C PRO A 143 -2.58 6.91 -5.56
N LEU A 144 -1.48 6.18 -5.66
CA LEU A 144 -0.89 5.43 -4.57
C LEU A 144 -0.02 6.39 -3.76
N LEU A 145 -0.55 6.93 -2.66
CA LEU A 145 0.09 8.02 -1.92
C LEU A 145 1.28 7.58 -1.06
N GLY A 146 1.34 6.31 -0.74
CA GLY A 146 2.39 5.71 0.07
C GLY A 146 1.97 4.36 0.57
N GLY A 147 2.80 3.78 1.41
CA GLY A 147 2.58 2.47 2.00
C GLY A 147 3.62 2.15 3.05
N GLU A 148 3.59 0.94 3.54
CA GLU A 148 4.53 0.41 4.50
C GLU A 148 4.99 -0.99 4.09
N THR A 149 6.26 -1.28 4.29
CA THR A 149 6.79 -2.64 4.20
C THR A 149 7.43 -2.99 5.53
N ALA A 150 6.90 -4.00 6.20
CA ALA A 150 7.37 -4.41 7.51
C ALA A 150 7.90 -5.84 7.49
N GLU A 151 9.12 -6.04 8.01
CA GLU A 151 9.67 -7.36 8.29
C GLU A 151 9.15 -7.90 9.63
N HIS A 152 8.77 -9.17 9.61
CA HIS A 152 8.28 -9.89 10.80
C HIS A 152 9.12 -11.14 11.05
N PRO A 153 10.42 -11.00 11.41
CA PRO A 153 11.29 -12.13 11.67
C PRO A 153 10.76 -12.96 12.85
N GLY A 154 10.67 -14.27 12.64
CA GLY A 154 10.15 -15.20 13.65
C GLY A 154 8.62 -15.27 13.76
N LEU A 155 7.88 -14.36 13.13
CA LEU A 155 6.42 -14.41 13.02
C LEU A 155 6.00 -14.98 11.65
N MET A 156 6.70 -14.61 10.60
CA MET A 156 6.50 -15.11 9.23
C MET A 156 7.74 -15.86 8.77
N ALA A 157 7.56 -16.89 7.92
CA ALA A 157 8.71 -17.54 7.28
C ALA A 157 9.40 -16.58 6.30
N PRO A 158 10.71 -16.73 6.03
CA PRO A 158 11.47 -15.75 5.23
C PRO A 158 10.89 -15.44 3.86
N ASP A 159 10.25 -16.42 3.21
CA ASP A 159 9.66 -16.25 1.89
C ASP A 159 8.17 -15.92 1.90
N GLU A 160 7.56 -15.85 3.08
CA GLU A 160 6.15 -15.47 3.22
C GLU A 160 5.97 -13.96 3.19
N TYR A 161 4.84 -13.53 2.64
CA TYR A 161 4.37 -12.17 2.71
C TYR A 161 2.84 -12.12 2.68
N ASP A 162 2.28 -11.02 3.14
CA ASP A 162 0.87 -10.67 2.98
C ASP A 162 0.75 -9.25 2.47
N VAL A 163 -0.34 -8.95 1.76
CA VAL A 163 -0.55 -7.64 1.14
C VAL A 163 -1.94 -7.15 1.48
N ALA A 164 -2.00 -5.97 2.05
CA ALA A 164 -3.23 -5.26 2.38
C ALA A 164 -3.18 -3.82 1.85
N GLY A 165 -4.32 -3.16 1.80
CA GLY A 165 -4.39 -1.77 1.40
C GLY A 165 -5.60 -1.08 1.99
N ALA A 166 -5.62 0.24 1.86
CA ALA A 166 -6.75 1.07 2.20
C ALA A 166 -6.99 2.12 1.12
N ALA A 167 -8.24 2.36 0.77
CA ALA A 167 -8.62 3.43 -0.13
C ALA A 167 -9.67 4.34 0.50
N THR A 168 -9.66 5.60 0.08
CA THR A 168 -10.69 6.57 0.40
C THR A 168 -11.26 7.14 -0.88
N GLY A 169 -12.58 7.20 -0.95
CA GLY A 169 -13.32 7.77 -2.06
C GLY A 169 -14.34 8.80 -1.60
N VAL A 170 -15.02 9.43 -2.55
CA VAL A 170 -16.06 10.42 -2.30
C VAL A 170 -17.29 10.15 -3.16
N VAL A 171 -18.46 10.36 -2.57
CA VAL A 171 -19.75 10.32 -3.27
C VAL A 171 -20.63 11.48 -2.81
N GLU A 172 -21.44 12.03 -3.74
CA GLU A 172 -22.52 12.96 -3.37
C GLU A 172 -23.61 12.18 -2.64
N ALA A 173 -24.07 12.68 -1.50
CA ALA A 173 -24.97 11.94 -0.61
C ALA A 173 -26.26 11.42 -1.28
N ASP A 174 -26.83 12.17 -2.20
CA ASP A 174 -28.05 11.76 -2.93
C ASP A 174 -27.76 10.83 -4.14
N ARG A 175 -26.47 10.63 -4.47
CA ARG A 175 -26.01 9.70 -5.51
C ARG A 175 -25.48 8.39 -4.96
N MET A 176 -25.37 8.27 -3.63
CA MET A 176 -24.93 7.03 -3.01
C MET A 176 -25.77 5.85 -3.51
N LEU A 177 -25.08 4.77 -3.88
CA LEU A 177 -25.73 3.50 -4.26
C LEU A 177 -26.06 2.68 -3.00
N GLY A 178 -27.10 1.87 -3.11
CA GLY A 178 -27.54 0.99 -2.03
C GLY A 178 -28.60 0.00 -2.54
N ALA A 179 -28.92 -0.99 -1.72
CA ALA A 179 -29.85 -2.06 -2.06
C ALA A 179 -31.23 -1.54 -2.48
N GLU A 180 -31.67 -0.41 -1.91
CA GLU A 180 -32.94 0.25 -2.20
C GLU A 180 -33.02 0.84 -3.63
N LYS A 181 -31.85 1.02 -4.29
CA LYS A 181 -31.77 1.52 -5.66
C LYS A 181 -31.68 0.42 -6.72
N VAL A 182 -31.52 -0.82 -6.29
CA VAL A 182 -31.45 -1.96 -7.23
C VAL A 182 -32.82 -2.17 -7.86
N ARG A 183 -32.85 -2.34 -9.19
CA ARG A 183 -34.04 -2.61 -10.00
C ARG A 183 -33.76 -3.80 -10.89
N ALA A 184 -34.79 -4.62 -11.13
CA ALA A 184 -34.76 -5.63 -12.17
C ALA A 184 -34.90 -4.96 -13.53
N GLY A 185 -34.10 -5.38 -14.53
CA GLY A 185 -34.19 -4.81 -15.87
C GLY A 185 -33.02 -5.12 -16.73
#